data_c30a31c24777cfabf7bacf6dd3be7db8
#
_entry.id   c30a31c24777cfabf7bacf6dd3be7db8
#
_cell.length_a   1.000
_cell.length_b   1.000
_cell.length_c   1.000
_cell.angle_alpha   90.00
_cell.angle_beta   90.00
_cell.angle_gamma   90.00
#
_symmetry.space_group_name_H-M   'P 1'
#
loop_
_entity.id
_entity.type
_entity.pdbx_description
1 polymer ?
#
loop_
_entity_poly.entity_id
_entity_poly.type
_entity_poly.pdbx_seq_one_letter_code
_entity_poly.pdbx_strand_id
1 'polypeptide(L)'
;MILSGMALVSYAQNYTLCGPVPNENQLRWQDMEMYAFIHYSLNTYTDQEWGFGNEDPQLFNPSNLDCRQWARVCKQAGMKGIIFTAKHHCGFCMWPSKYTEYSVKNSPWKNGQGDVVRELAEACREEGLEYAVYLSPWDRNHPEYGKPAYVTYFRNQLRELLTEYGDMFEVWFDGANGGDGWYGGANEVRKIDRTTYYEWPETYKMIRELQPKCLIWNDGSDRGDLRWVGTEAGNIGETNWSLLNKEGDVPYHMLHYGVEDGNVWCPGETNTSIRPGWFYHETENENVKSLSKLMDTYYKSVGRNSCLLLNFPIAPNGRIHPTDSLRGIAFKKMIDEVFKTDLTKKAKKKTQGTETMITFKKPTTFNRFVAEEDIRYGQRVKKFSLEAEVDGKWVPLKDELVDNGDGLTTIGHRRIICFPKVKATKLRFTILDSKCDPIIKRTSVYLAPDITQDIPDSGEKHASDYYIFFGADKMMFVTLNDEANVTGFRYLPPQDSKEGLVTHYRISATTDWQKWETIGEGEFSNIVNNPIWQTVRCKPTRAKVIRVEGLRLAQGDRMGYNDVEVMTEK
;
A
#
# COMPACT_ATOMS: atom_id res chain seq x y z
N MET A 1 -54.79 17.84 29.97
CA MET A 1 -53.57 18.31 29.28
C MET A 1 -53.13 17.20 28.37
N ILE A 2 -53.51 17.25 27.09
CA ILE A 2 -53.24 16.19 26.10
C ILE A 2 -51.94 16.60 25.39
N LEU A 3 -50.85 15.86 25.63
CA LEU A 3 -49.59 16.01 24.88
C LEU A 3 -49.76 15.29 23.54
N SER A 4 -49.88 16.05 22.46
CA SER A 4 -49.83 15.53 21.11
C SER A 4 -48.37 15.30 20.74
N GLY A 5 -47.94 14.03 20.72
CA GLY A 5 -46.66 13.63 20.16
C GLY A 5 -46.67 13.79 18.63
N MET A 6 -45.96 14.78 18.11
CA MET A 6 -45.63 14.84 16.68
C MET A 6 -44.60 13.76 16.37
N ALA A 7 -45.05 12.68 15.74
CA ALA A 7 -44.16 11.72 15.09
C ALA A 7 -43.52 12.42 13.90
N LEU A 8 -42.21 12.66 13.96
CA LEU A 8 -41.39 13.03 12.82
C LEU A 8 -41.33 11.80 11.88
N VAL A 9 -42.19 11.79 10.87
CA VAL A 9 -42.06 10.84 9.74
C VAL A 9 -40.90 11.31 8.90
N SER A 10 -39.74 10.68 9.08
CA SER A 10 -38.63 10.79 8.17
C SER A 10 -39.05 10.11 6.87
N TYR A 11 -39.38 10.89 5.85
CA TYR A 11 -39.49 10.38 4.49
C TYR A 11 -38.09 9.95 4.05
N ALA A 12 -37.78 8.65 4.09
CA ALA A 12 -36.64 8.10 3.41
C ALA A 12 -36.81 8.36 1.90
N GLN A 13 -35.97 9.21 1.35
CA GLN A 13 -35.96 9.47 -0.07
C GLN A 13 -35.50 8.17 -0.75
N ASN A 14 -36.39 7.46 -1.45
CA ASN A 14 -36.09 6.25 -2.18
C ASN A 14 -35.34 6.62 -3.47
N TYR A 15 -34.03 6.61 -3.41
CA TYR A 15 -33.19 6.78 -4.60
C TYR A 15 -33.14 5.48 -5.41
N THR A 16 -33.15 5.59 -6.74
CA THR A 16 -32.95 4.47 -7.65
C THR A 16 -31.49 4.03 -7.61
N LEU A 17 -31.21 2.73 -7.60
CA LEU A 17 -29.85 2.20 -7.68
C LEU A 17 -29.23 2.52 -9.05
N CYS A 18 -27.94 2.81 -9.05
CA CYS A 18 -27.16 3.13 -10.26
C CYS A 18 -26.06 2.09 -10.46
N GLY A 19 -26.37 1.03 -11.18
CA GLY A 19 -25.46 -0.11 -11.39
C GLY A 19 -25.25 -0.95 -10.12
N PRO A 20 -24.15 -1.70 -10.02
CA PRO A 20 -23.78 -2.43 -8.83
C PRO A 20 -23.56 -1.51 -7.63
N VAL A 21 -23.91 -2.00 -6.45
CA VAL A 21 -23.79 -1.28 -5.17
C VAL A 21 -22.97 -2.09 -4.16
N PRO A 22 -22.29 -1.44 -3.21
CA PRO A 22 -21.58 -2.15 -2.15
C PRO A 22 -22.55 -2.90 -1.22
N ASN A 23 -22.13 -4.06 -0.75
CA ASN A 23 -22.76 -4.71 0.39
C ASN A 23 -22.35 -4.04 1.72
N GLU A 24 -22.98 -4.43 2.83
CA GLU A 24 -22.71 -3.83 4.14
C GLU A 24 -21.26 -4.01 4.61
N ASN A 25 -20.60 -5.14 4.28
CA ASN A 25 -19.20 -5.37 4.64
C ASN A 25 -18.27 -4.47 3.83
N GLN A 26 -18.54 -4.26 2.55
CA GLN A 26 -17.79 -3.35 1.68
C GLN A 26 -17.97 -1.88 2.11
N LEU A 27 -19.18 -1.48 2.55
CA LEU A 27 -19.42 -0.15 3.12
C LEU A 27 -18.59 0.05 4.40
N ARG A 28 -18.66 -0.91 5.34
CA ARG A 28 -17.85 -0.88 6.57
C ARG A 28 -16.36 -0.76 6.26
N TRP A 29 -15.88 -1.52 5.30
CA TRP A 29 -14.49 -1.50 4.88
C TRP A 29 -14.10 -0.13 4.28
N GLN A 30 -14.91 0.46 3.39
CA GLN A 30 -14.65 1.80 2.86
C GLN A 30 -14.63 2.88 3.94
N ASP A 31 -15.47 2.75 4.98
CA ASP A 31 -15.48 3.66 6.14
C ASP A 31 -14.22 3.52 7.03
N MET A 32 -13.46 2.43 6.92
CA MET A 32 -12.17 2.30 7.61
C MET A 32 -11.14 3.28 7.07
N GLU A 33 -11.11 3.55 5.77
CA GLU A 33 -10.19 4.40 5.03
C GLU A 33 -8.71 3.97 5.11
N MET A 34 -8.20 3.65 6.31
CA MET A 34 -6.82 3.26 6.55
C MET A 34 -6.73 2.09 7.52
N TYR A 35 -5.91 1.12 7.17
CA TYR A 35 -5.54 0.01 8.03
C TYR A 35 -4.11 -0.43 7.74
N ALA A 36 -3.51 -1.19 8.65
CA ALA A 36 -2.10 -1.54 8.59
C ALA A 36 -1.89 -2.92 7.97
N PHE A 37 -0.80 -3.06 7.24
CA PHE A 37 -0.17 -4.33 6.96
C PHE A 37 0.99 -4.55 7.93
N ILE A 38 1.24 -5.79 8.35
CA ILE A 38 2.42 -6.16 9.12
C ILE A 38 3.08 -7.35 8.45
N HIS A 39 4.30 -7.13 7.94
CA HIS A 39 5.17 -8.17 7.41
C HIS A 39 6.20 -8.57 8.45
N TYR A 40 6.18 -9.85 8.82
CA TYR A 40 7.13 -10.44 9.75
C TYR A 40 7.20 -11.94 9.54
N SER A 41 8.39 -12.47 9.26
CA SER A 41 8.62 -13.90 9.05
C SER A 41 10.13 -14.20 9.13
N LEU A 42 10.56 -15.38 8.71
CA LEU A 42 11.99 -15.72 8.53
C LEU A 42 12.71 -14.74 7.58
N ASN A 43 11.98 -14.13 6.65
CA ASN A 43 12.48 -13.09 5.74
C ASN A 43 13.18 -11.94 6.47
N THR A 44 12.66 -11.52 7.63
CA THR A 44 13.27 -10.50 8.48
C THR A 44 14.67 -10.91 8.99
N TYR A 45 14.90 -12.19 9.20
CA TYR A 45 16.17 -12.73 9.71
C TYR A 45 17.16 -13.09 8.63
N THR A 46 16.69 -13.28 7.41
CA THR A 46 17.54 -13.57 6.24
C THR A 46 17.80 -12.34 5.39
N ASP A 47 17.24 -11.18 5.78
CA ASP A 47 17.36 -9.91 5.06
C ASP A 47 16.89 -10.00 3.61
N GLN A 48 15.74 -10.66 3.37
CA GLN A 48 15.18 -10.92 2.05
C GLN A 48 13.70 -10.58 1.97
N GLU A 49 13.28 -10.04 0.83
CA GLU A 49 11.85 -9.82 0.54
C GLU A 49 11.10 -11.14 0.30
N TRP A 50 11.74 -12.07 -0.39
CA TRP A 50 11.18 -13.39 -0.68
C TRP A 50 12.12 -14.50 -0.22
N GLY A 51 11.80 -15.17 0.86
CA GLY A 51 12.48 -16.38 1.27
C GLY A 51 12.28 -17.50 0.23
N PHE A 52 13.26 -18.40 0.11
CA PHE A 52 13.27 -19.47 -0.88
C PHE A 52 12.47 -20.72 -0.45
N GLY A 53 12.13 -20.82 0.83
CA GLY A 53 11.40 -21.95 1.43
C GLY A 53 12.31 -23.00 2.05
N ASN A 54 13.62 -22.71 2.19
CA ASN A 54 14.61 -23.55 2.85
C ASN A 54 15.26 -22.91 4.08
N GLU A 55 14.75 -21.75 4.48
CA GLU A 55 15.24 -21.02 5.65
C GLU A 55 15.05 -21.87 6.91
N ASP A 56 16.05 -21.87 7.80
CA ASP A 56 16.00 -22.64 9.04
C ASP A 56 15.00 -21.99 10.04
N PRO A 57 13.97 -22.70 10.50
CA PRO A 57 13.07 -22.24 11.56
C PRO A 57 13.79 -21.75 12.83
N GLN A 58 15.00 -22.24 13.11
CA GLN A 58 15.82 -21.83 14.26
C GLN A 58 16.23 -20.35 14.20
N LEU A 59 16.17 -19.71 13.05
CA LEU A 59 16.44 -18.27 12.88
C LEU A 59 15.34 -17.42 13.54
N PHE A 60 14.11 -17.93 13.63
CA PHE A 60 13.01 -17.18 14.23
C PHE A 60 13.13 -17.16 15.77
N ASN A 61 13.83 -16.16 16.29
CA ASN A 61 14.06 -16.00 17.72
C ASN A 61 14.05 -14.53 18.17
N PRO A 62 12.90 -13.83 18.08
CA PRO A 62 12.80 -12.44 18.51
C PRO A 62 13.09 -12.28 20.00
N SER A 63 13.96 -11.35 20.34
CA SER A 63 14.36 -11.08 21.74
C SER A 63 13.28 -10.38 22.56
N ASN A 64 12.35 -9.66 21.89
CA ASN A 64 11.36 -8.81 22.56
C ASN A 64 10.10 -8.62 21.70
N LEU A 65 9.52 -9.73 21.19
CA LEU A 65 8.29 -9.66 20.41
C LEU A 65 7.15 -9.08 21.25
N ASP A 66 6.50 -8.04 20.74
CA ASP A 66 5.42 -7.34 21.43
C ASP A 66 4.29 -6.92 20.46
N CYS A 67 3.35 -7.83 20.22
CA CYS A 67 2.18 -7.56 19.38
C CYS A 67 1.29 -6.42 19.92
N ARG A 68 1.31 -6.16 21.22
CA ARG A 68 0.61 -5.00 21.82
C ARG A 68 1.26 -3.69 21.39
N GLN A 69 2.58 -3.65 21.26
CA GLN A 69 3.26 -2.47 20.70
C GLN A 69 2.86 -2.24 19.25
N TRP A 70 2.76 -3.31 18.43
CA TRP A 70 2.32 -3.19 17.04
C TRP A 70 0.91 -2.59 16.98
N ALA A 71 -0.03 -3.17 17.72
CA ALA A 71 -1.42 -2.69 17.75
C ALA A 71 -1.52 -1.23 18.22
N ARG A 72 -0.82 -0.84 19.31
CA ARG A 72 -0.79 0.54 19.80
C ARG A 72 -0.23 1.52 18.78
N VAL A 73 0.89 1.17 18.13
CA VAL A 73 1.50 2.02 17.10
C VAL A 73 0.54 2.20 15.91
N CYS A 74 -0.02 1.11 15.39
CA CYS A 74 -0.99 1.17 14.29
C CYS A 74 -2.21 2.03 14.65
N LYS A 75 -2.77 1.86 15.86
CA LYS A 75 -3.88 2.69 16.35
C LYS A 75 -3.50 4.18 16.44
N GLN A 76 -2.33 4.49 16.98
CA GLN A 76 -1.83 5.86 17.08
C GLN A 76 -1.52 6.46 15.70
N ALA A 77 -1.15 5.63 14.73
CA ALA A 77 -1.00 6.01 13.33
C ALA A 77 -2.35 6.15 12.59
N GLY A 78 -3.48 5.93 13.27
CA GLY A 78 -4.84 6.12 12.73
C GLY A 78 -5.40 4.93 11.99
N MET A 79 -4.72 3.80 12.03
CA MET A 79 -5.19 2.55 11.41
C MET A 79 -6.41 2.01 12.15
N LYS A 80 -7.37 1.44 11.41
CA LYS A 80 -8.61 0.87 11.95
C LYS A 80 -8.55 -0.64 12.12
N GLY A 81 -7.61 -1.29 11.44
CA GLY A 81 -7.38 -2.72 11.50
C GLY A 81 -5.94 -3.06 11.16
N ILE A 82 -5.61 -4.34 11.29
CA ILE A 82 -4.30 -4.90 10.92
C ILE A 82 -4.52 -6.19 10.13
N ILE A 83 -3.86 -6.29 8.96
CA ILE A 83 -3.67 -7.53 8.21
C ILE A 83 -2.27 -8.04 8.53
N PHE A 84 -2.16 -9.29 8.96
CA PHE A 84 -0.89 -9.91 9.33
C PHE A 84 -0.47 -11.00 8.34
N THR A 85 0.79 -11.01 7.93
CA THR A 85 1.36 -12.10 7.11
C THR A 85 1.50 -13.38 7.94
N ALA A 86 0.40 -14.12 8.11
CA ALA A 86 0.42 -15.39 8.85
C ALA A 86 1.32 -16.43 8.17
N LYS A 87 1.34 -16.46 6.82
CA LYS A 87 2.28 -17.24 6.01
C LYS A 87 2.59 -16.48 4.73
N HIS A 88 3.85 -16.10 4.53
CA HIS A 88 4.37 -15.53 3.29
C HIS A 88 4.81 -16.62 2.30
N HIS A 89 5.30 -16.26 1.11
CA HIS A 89 5.70 -17.19 0.04
C HIS A 89 6.74 -18.24 0.45
N CYS A 90 7.59 -17.95 1.44
CA CYS A 90 8.56 -18.93 1.97
C CYS A 90 7.88 -20.16 2.60
N GLY A 91 6.58 -20.07 2.96
CA GLY A 91 5.80 -21.15 3.54
C GLY A 91 5.90 -21.26 5.07
N PHE A 92 6.72 -20.42 5.73
CA PHE A 92 6.85 -20.43 7.18
C PHE A 92 5.59 -19.88 7.86
N CYS A 93 5.00 -20.69 8.74
CA CYS A 93 3.77 -20.35 9.44
C CYS A 93 4.06 -19.65 10.77
N MET A 94 3.50 -18.45 10.94
CA MET A 94 3.62 -17.65 12.16
C MET A 94 2.69 -18.12 13.30
N TRP A 95 2.03 -19.24 13.13
CA TRP A 95 1.22 -19.96 14.13
C TRP A 95 1.62 -21.44 14.14
N PRO A 96 1.36 -22.19 15.22
CA PRO A 96 1.71 -23.61 15.34
C PRO A 96 0.74 -24.50 14.53
N SER A 97 0.72 -24.33 13.20
CA SER A 97 -0.17 -25.09 12.30
C SER A 97 -0.06 -26.60 12.54
N LYS A 98 -1.20 -27.28 12.52
CA LYS A 98 -1.29 -28.74 12.64
C LYS A 98 -0.85 -29.48 11.38
N TYR A 99 -0.70 -28.75 10.26
CA TYR A 99 -0.49 -29.32 8.92
C TYR A 99 0.96 -29.22 8.42
N THR A 100 1.83 -28.49 9.13
CA THR A 100 3.24 -28.39 8.76
C THR A 100 4.14 -28.30 9.99
N GLU A 101 5.36 -28.81 9.86
CA GLU A 101 6.43 -28.58 10.82
C GLU A 101 7.18 -27.28 10.56
N TYR A 102 7.02 -26.68 9.38
CA TYR A 102 7.67 -25.43 9.00
C TYR A 102 6.91 -24.23 9.57
N SER A 103 7.08 -24.01 10.86
CA SER A 103 6.33 -23.00 11.63
C SER A 103 7.06 -22.61 12.92
N VAL A 104 6.52 -21.62 13.61
CA VAL A 104 7.02 -21.13 14.92
C VAL A 104 7.14 -22.23 15.98
N LYS A 105 6.43 -23.34 15.85
CA LYS A 105 6.54 -24.49 16.79
C LYS A 105 7.91 -25.17 16.73
N ASN A 106 8.64 -25.04 15.64
CA ASN A 106 10.01 -25.56 15.48
C ASN A 106 11.09 -24.47 15.61
N SER A 107 10.72 -23.28 16.09
CA SER A 107 11.66 -22.22 16.43
C SER A 107 12.05 -22.27 17.91
N PRO A 108 13.20 -21.68 18.31
CA PRO A 108 13.56 -21.53 19.72
C PRO A 108 12.67 -20.53 20.48
N TRP A 109 11.94 -19.69 19.76
CA TRP A 109 11.09 -18.67 20.36
C TRP A 109 10.01 -19.32 21.23
N LYS A 110 9.95 -18.89 22.52
CA LYS A 110 9.05 -19.47 23.54
C LYS A 110 9.12 -21.02 23.63
N ASN A 111 10.28 -21.62 23.33
CA ASN A 111 10.48 -23.07 23.29
C ASN A 111 9.48 -23.77 22.34
N GLY A 112 9.17 -23.17 21.19
CA GLY A 112 8.21 -23.71 20.22
C GLY A 112 6.72 -23.60 20.60
N GLN A 113 6.40 -22.92 21.71
CA GLN A 113 5.03 -22.75 22.19
C GLN A 113 4.42 -21.38 21.81
N GLY A 114 5.12 -20.62 21.00
CA GLY A 114 4.67 -19.29 20.56
C GLY A 114 3.61 -19.38 19.46
N ASP A 115 2.73 -18.37 19.40
CA ASP A 115 1.71 -18.18 18.36
C ASP A 115 1.54 -16.68 18.11
N VAL A 116 2.23 -16.17 17.08
CA VAL A 116 2.23 -14.74 16.78
C VAL A 116 0.85 -14.27 16.28
N VAL A 117 0.15 -15.16 15.54
CA VAL A 117 -1.19 -14.89 15.02
C VAL A 117 -2.16 -14.64 16.17
N ARG A 118 -2.12 -15.49 17.20
CA ARG A 118 -2.95 -15.37 18.41
C ARG A 118 -2.61 -14.12 19.21
N GLU A 119 -1.32 -13.88 19.45
CA GLU A 119 -0.87 -12.72 20.23
C GLU A 119 -1.29 -11.42 19.57
N LEU A 120 -1.23 -11.34 18.23
CA LEU A 120 -1.68 -10.15 17.51
C LEU A 120 -3.21 -10.02 17.46
N ALA A 121 -3.94 -11.12 17.24
CA ALA A 121 -5.40 -11.10 17.27
C ALA A 121 -5.94 -10.62 18.62
N GLU A 122 -5.33 -11.06 19.73
CA GLU A 122 -5.65 -10.59 21.08
C GLU A 122 -5.31 -9.12 21.28
N ALA A 123 -4.11 -8.69 20.85
CA ALA A 123 -3.69 -7.30 20.93
C ALA A 123 -4.61 -6.35 20.11
N CYS A 124 -5.03 -6.76 18.93
CA CYS A 124 -6.01 -6.00 18.13
C CYS A 124 -7.33 -5.84 18.89
N ARG A 125 -7.84 -6.92 19.50
CA ARG A 125 -9.08 -6.89 20.27
C ARG A 125 -8.97 -6.00 21.50
N GLU A 126 -7.86 -6.06 22.24
CA GLU A 126 -7.58 -5.20 23.40
C GLU A 126 -7.55 -3.71 23.02
N GLU A 127 -6.97 -3.40 21.85
CA GLU A 127 -6.86 -2.02 21.35
C GLU A 127 -8.09 -1.54 20.58
N GLY A 128 -9.06 -2.42 20.30
CA GLY A 128 -10.26 -2.10 19.52
C GLY A 128 -9.98 -1.89 18.03
N LEU A 129 -9.02 -2.64 17.49
CA LEU A 129 -8.71 -2.73 16.07
C LEU A 129 -9.38 -3.95 15.45
N GLU A 130 -9.79 -3.83 14.19
CA GLU A 130 -10.18 -4.98 13.37
C GLU A 130 -8.93 -5.82 13.06
N TYR A 131 -9.12 -7.14 12.87
CA TYR A 131 -8.05 -8.08 12.62
C TYR A 131 -8.27 -8.85 11.32
N ALA A 132 -7.20 -9.18 10.61
CA ALA A 132 -7.22 -9.94 9.37
C ALA A 132 -5.88 -10.68 9.15
N VAL A 133 -5.89 -11.62 8.21
CA VAL A 133 -4.71 -12.41 7.87
C VAL A 133 -4.43 -12.41 6.37
N TYR A 134 -3.14 -12.44 6.07
CA TYR A 134 -2.60 -12.77 4.76
C TYR A 134 -2.12 -14.22 4.80
N LEU A 135 -2.58 -15.04 3.88
CA LEU A 135 -2.15 -16.42 3.69
C LEU A 135 -1.72 -16.62 2.25
N SER A 136 -0.41 -16.69 1.99
CA SER A 136 0.09 -16.92 0.64
C SER A 136 -0.41 -18.25 0.07
N PRO A 137 -1.09 -18.25 -1.09
CA PRO A 137 -1.40 -19.48 -1.81
C PRO A 137 -0.15 -20.15 -2.37
N TRP A 138 0.86 -19.37 -2.76
CA TRP A 138 2.17 -19.88 -3.15
C TRP A 138 2.96 -20.28 -1.90
N ASP A 139 3.55 -21.47 -1.93
CA ASP A 139 4.31 -22.03 -0.82
C ASP A 139 5.59 -22.67 -1.37
N ARG A 140 6.70 -21.98 -1.19
CA ARG A 140 8.02 -22.37 -1.72
C ARG A 140 8.67 -23.50 -0.92
N ASN A 141 8.15 -23.82 0.27
CA ASN A 141 8.63 -24.92 1.11
C ASN A 141 7.91 -26.24 0.81
N HIS A 142 6.58 -26.21 0.57
CA HIS A 142 5.75 -27.41 0.60
C HIS A 142 6.03 -28.35 -0.59
N PRO A 143 6.37 -29.65 -0.34
CA PRO A 143 6.73 -30.60 -1.42
C PRO A 143 5.61 -30.90 -2.41
N GLU A 144 4.34 -30.74 -2.01
CA GLU A 144 3.18 -30.99 -2.86
C GLU A 144 2.66 -29.73 -3.59
N TYR A 145 3.33 -28.57 -3.45
CA TYR A 145 2.94 -27.39 -4.21
C TYR A 145 2.92 -27.68 -5.72
N GLY A 146 1.89 -27.21 -6.42
CA GLY A 146 1.66 -27.52 -7.83
C GLY A 146 0.89 -28.82 -8.07
N LYS A 147 0.54 -29.58 -7.03
CA LYS A 147 -0.27 -30.82 -7.10
C LYS A 147 -1.59 -30.64 -6.35
N PRO A 148 -2.65 -31.43 -6.66
CA PRO A 148 -3.96 -31.30 -6.00
C PRO A 148 -3.93 -31.42 -4.47
N ALA A 149 -3.03 -32.25 -3.91
CA ALA A 149 -2.89 -32.44 -2.47
C ALA A 149 -2.55 -31.13 -1.72
N TYR A 150 -1.82 -30.23 -2.37
CA TYR A 150 -1.50 -28.92 -1.78
C TYR A 150 -2.75 -28.05 -1.57
N VAL A 151 -3.72 -28.08 -2.47
CA VAL A 151 -4.95 -27.28 -2.34
C VAL A 151 -5.72 -27.67 -1.07
N THR A 152 -5.75 -28.98 -0.76
CA THR A 152 -6.33 -29.47 0.49
C THR A 152 -5.54 -28.97 1.72
N TYR A 153 -4.21 -29.02 1.67
CA TYR A 153 -3.34 -28.50 2.72
C TYR A 153 -3.57 -27.00 2.94
N PHE A 154 -3.59 -26.21 1.86
CA PHE A 154 -3.84 -24.77 1.90
C PHE A 154 -5.20 -24.44 2.55
N ARG A 155 -6.27 -25.14 2.15
CA ARG A 155 -7.60 -24.95 2.73
C ARG A 155 -7.68 -25.36 4.20
N ASN A 156 -6.94 -26.39 4.60
CA ASN A 156 -6.87 -26.81 6.01
C ASN A 156 -6.20 -25.73 6.86
N GLN A 157 -5.10 -25.13 6.41
CA GLN A 157 -4.45 -24.01 7.09
C GLN A 157 -5.38 -22.77 7.14
N LEU A 158 -6.05 -22.47 6.03
CA LEU A 158 -7.03 -21.38 6.01
C LEU A 158 -8.16 -21.61 7.01
N ARG A 159 -8.66 -22.84 7.12
CA ARG A 159 -9.69 -23.22 8.11
C ARG A 159 -9.21 -23.01 9.54
N GLU A 160 -7.97 -23.38 9.89
CA GLU A 160 -7.40 -23.08 11.21
C GLU A 160 -7.49 -21.59 11.50
N LEU A 161 -7.01 -20.75 10.57
CA LEU A 161 -6.98 -19.30 10.74
C LEU A 161 -8.40 -18.72 10.90
N LEU A 162 -9.36 -19.17 10.09
CA LEU A 162 -10.73 -18.66 10.10
C LEU A 162 -11.57 -19.12 11.31
N THR A 163 -11.14 -20.18 12.03
CA THR A 163 -11.94 -20.74 13.13
C THR A 163 -11.33 -20.56 14.52
N GLU A 164 -10.01 -20.37 14.62
CA GLU A 164 -9.32 -20.39 15.91
C GLU A 164 -8.91 -18.99 16.42
N TYR A 165 -8.98 -17.94 15.60
CA TYR A 165 -8.40 -16.63 15.91
C TYR A 165 -9.42 -15.48 16.02
N GLY A 166 -10.72 -15.77 15.94
CA GLY A 166 -11.81 -14.81 16.06
C GLY A 166 -12.26 -14.22 14.72
N ASP A 167 -13.10 -13.19 14.79
CA ASP A 167 -13.67 -12.54 13.62
C ASP A 167 -12.59 -11.78 12.81
N MET A 168 -12.66 -11.91 11.48
CA MET A 168 -11.76 -11.24 10.56
C MET A 168 -12.54 -10.31 9.64
N PHE A 169 -11.98 -9.11 9.37
CA PHE A 169 -12.62 -8.19 8.41
C PHE A 169 -12.23 -8.51 6.97
N GLU A 170 -11.08 -9.17 6.77
CA GLU A 170 -10.52 -9.47 5.45
C GLU A 170 -9.62 -10.71 5.50
N VAL A 171 -9.51 -11.41 4.39
CA VAL A 171 -8.49 -12.43 4.13
C VAL A 171 -7.79 -12.10 2.81
N TRP A 172 -6.47 -12.18 2.82
CA TRP A 172 -5.61 -11.71 1.74
C TRP A 172 -4.81 -12.83 1.11
N PHE A 173 -4.96 -13.02 -0.22
CA PHE A 173 -4.29 -14.05 -0.99
C PHE A 173 -3.40 -13.43 -2.05
N ASP A 174 -2.09 -13.59 -1.91
CA ASP A 174 -1.06 -13.04 -2.79
C ASP A 174 -0.13 -14.15 -3.30
N GLY A 175 0.47 -13.93 -4.48
CA GLY A 175 1.44 -14.86 -5.04
C GLY A 175 0.83 -16.13 -5.64
N ALA A 176 -0.34 -16.03 -6.26
CA ALA A 176 -1.05 -17.18 -6.82
C ALA A 176 -0.42 -17.82 -8.07
N ASN A 177 0.73 -17.34 -8.56
CA ASN A 177 1.28 -17.75 -9.86
C ASN A 177 2.29 -18.90 -9.81
N GLY A 178 2.85 -19.22 -8.63
CA GLY A 178 3.99 -20.12 -8.51
C GLY A 178 5.32 -19.51 -8.99
N GLY A 179 6.36 -20.28 -9.01
CA GLY A 179 7.72 -19.85 -9.39
C GLY A 179 8.78 -20.84 -8.91
N ASP A 180 10.01 -20.35 -8.74
CA ASP A 180 11.10 -21.09 -8.14
C ASP A 180 10.89 -21.33 -6.64
N GLY A 181 11.45 -22.38 -6.09
CA GLY A 181 11.33 -22.71 -4.68
C GLY A 181 12.04 -23.99 -4.29
N TRP A 182 12.13 -24.20 -2.97
CA TRP A 182 12.73 -25.36 -2.38
C TRP A 182 11.90 -26.65 -2.57
N TYR A 183 10.59 -26.56 -2.40
CA TYR A 183 9.58 -27.62 -2.58
C TYR A 183 9.99 -28.97 -1.96
N GLY A 184 10.40 -28.92 -0.70
CA GLY A 184 10.82 -30.13 0.04
C GLY A 184 12.17 -30.70 -0.43
N GLY A 185 13.03 -29.90 -1.04
CA GLY A 185 14.36 -30.29 -1.54
C GLY A 185 14.43 -30.49 -3.06
N ALA A 186 13.33 -30.34 -3.78
CA ALA A 186 13.31 -30.46 -5.23
C ALA A 186 14.10 -29.33 -5.92
N ASN A 187 14.14 -28.11 -5.34
CA ASN A 187 14.85 -26.94 -5.84
C ASN A 187 14.59 -26.71 -7.35
N GLU A 188 13.35 -26.43 -7.67
CA GLU A 188 12.87 -26.34 -9.05
C GLU A 188 11.89 -25.17 -9.23
N VAL A 189 11.45 -24.94 -10.48
CA VAL A 189 10.39 -24.00 -10.82
C VAL A 189 9.08 -24.77 -11.01
N ARG A 190 8.03 -24.42 -10.24
CA ARG A 190 6.69 -24.98 -10.41
C ARG A 190 5.75 -23.91 -10.94
N LYS A 191 5.31 -24.09 -12.16
CA LYS A 191 4.29 -23.26 -12.79
C LYS A 191 2.92 -23.91 -12.59
N ILE A 192 1.93 -23.11 -12.30
CA ILE A 192 0.53 -23.55 -12.15
C ILE A 192 -0.37 -22.68 -13.06
N ASP A 193 -1.53 -23.20 -13.38
CA ASP A 193 -2.61 -22.37 -13.94
C ASP A 193 -3.39 -21.76 -12.77
N ARG A 194 -3.13 -20.50 -12.47
CA ARG A 194 -3.77 -19.77 -11.37
C ARG A 194 -5.29 -19.65 -11.50
N THR A 195 -5.82 -19.86 -12.71
CA THR A 195 -7.26 -19.75 -12.99
C THR A 195 -8.04 -20.95 -12.49
N THR A 196 -7.39 -22.11 -12.41
CA THR A 196 -8.06 -23.39 -12.09
C THR A 196 -7.44 -24.10 -10.89
N TYR A 197 -6.14 -23.98 -10.67
CA TYR A 197 -5.39 -24.78 -9.69
C TYR A 197 -5.92 -24.69 -8.27
N TYR A 198 -6.21 -23.47 -7.77
CA TYR A 198 -6.63 -23.29 -6.38
C TYR A 198 -8.12 -23.55 -6.14
N GLU A 199 -8.91 -23.76 -7.20
CA GLU A 199 -10.36 -23.97 -7.09
C GLU A 199 -11.01 -22.88 -6.20
N TRP A 200 -10.79 -21.61 -6.54
CA TRP A 200 -11.19 -20.45 -5.74
C TRP A 200 -12.68 -20.44 -5.35
N PRO A 201 -13.64 -20.86 -6.20
CA PRO A 201 -15.05 -20.90 -5.81
C PRO A 201 -15.31 -21.72 -4.54
N GLU A 202 -14.66 -22.87 -4.39
CA GLU A 202 -14.81 -23.73 -3.20
C GLU A 202 -14.13 -23.09 -1.98
N THR A 203 -12.98 -22.44 -2.17
CA THR A 203 -12.28 -21.71 -1.12
C THR A 203 -13.10 -20.53 -0.62
N TYR A 204 -13.70 -19.75 -1.54
CA TYR A 204 -14.56 -18.62 -1.18
C TYR A 204 -15.83 -19.07 -0.45
N LYS A 205 -16.46 -20.16 -0.91
CA LYS A 205 -17.60 -20.75 -0.22
C LYS A 205 -17.26 -21.07 1.24
N MET A 206 -16.12 -21.71 1.49
CA MET A 206 -15.65 -22.01 2.87
C MET A 206 -15.49 -20.72 3.69
N ILE A 207 -14.89 -19.67 3.13
CA ILE A 207 -14.71 -18.39 3.83
C ILE A 207 -16.09 -17.78 4.17
N ARG A 208 -17.03 -17.75 3.24
CA ARG A 208 -18.38 -17.18 3.47
C ARG A 208 -19.15 -17.96 4.55
N GLU A 209 -18.96 -19.26 4.64
CA GLU A 209 -19.60 -20.10 5.67
C GLU A 209 -18.99 -19.87 7.05
N LEU A 210 -17.67 -19.77 7.15
CA LEU A 210 -16.96 -19.63 8.41
C LEU A 210 -16.89 -18.18 8.93
N GLN A 211 -16.76 -17.23 8.01
CA GLN A 211 -16.56 -15.80 8.29
C GLN A 211 -17.43 -14.93 7.35
N PRO A 212 -18.76 -14.87 7.55
CA PRO A 212 -19.70 -14.21 6.62
C PRO A 212 -19.47 -12.69 6.47
N LYS A 213 -18.74 -12.08 7.41
CA LYS A 213 -18.39 -10.65 7.38
C LYS A 213 -17.01 -10.37 6.77
N CYS A 214 -16.23 -11.41 6.52
CA CYS A 214 -14.88 -11.30 5.99
C CYS A 214 -14.92 -10.95 4.51
N LEU A 215 -14.17 -9.94 4.10
CA LEU A 215 -13.93 -9.63 2.70
C LEU A 215 -12.77 -10.47 2.16
N ILE A 216 -12.77 -10.69 0.88
CA ILE A 216 -11.75 -11.48 0.19
C ILE A 216 -10.98 -10.57 -0.75
N TRP A 217 -9.68 -10.46 -0.52
CA TRP A 217 -8.75 -9.89 -1.47
C TRP A 217 -7.99 -11.02 -2.17
N ASN A 218 -7.93 -11.00 -3.49
CA ASN A 218 -7.19 -11.98 -4.29
C ASN A 218 -6.63 -11.35 -5.56
N ASP A 219 -5.34 -11.52 -5.80
CA ASP A 219 -4.66 -11.08 -7.02
C ASP A 219 -4.78 -12.10 -8.17
N GLY A 220 -5.38 -13.25 -7.89
CA GLY A 220 -5.63 -14.31 -8.86
C GLY A 220 -6.66 -13.94 -9.93
N SER A 221 -7.04 -14.91 -10.74
CA SER A 221 -8.01 -14.74 -11.84
C SER A 221 -9.46 -14.66 -11.36
N ASP A 222 -9.79 -15.27 -10.22
CA ASP A 222 -11.12 -15.19 -9.64
C ASP A 222 -11.18 -13.99 -8.69
N ARG A 223 -12.11 -13.07 -8.98
CA ARG A 223 -12.19 -11.81 -8.23
C ARG A 223 -12.87 -12.00 -6.90
N GLY A 224 -12.18 -11.53 -5.86
CA GLY A 224 -12.75 -11.38 -4.53
C GLY A 224 -13.71 -10.18 -4.43
N ASP A 225 -13.82 -9.65 -3.23
CA ASP A 225 -14.65 -8.46 -2.94
C ASP A 225 -13.90 -7.15 -3.22
N LEU A 226 -12.58 -7.21 -3.22
CA LEU A 226 -11.65 -6.09 -3.37
C LEU A 226 -10.69 -6.37 -4.52
N ARG A 227 -10.11 -5.32 -5.09
CA ARG A 227 -9.10 -5.47 -6.14
C ARG A 227 -7.79 -4.82 -5.77
N TRP A 228 -6.70 -5.45 -6.17
CA TRP A 228 -5.42 -4.78 -6.28
C TRP A 228 -5.46 -3.68 -7.34
N VAL A 229 -4.72 -2.61 -7.13
CA VAL A 229 -4.74 -1.43 -8.03
C VAL A 229 -3.63 -1.43 -9.09
N GLY A 230 -2.91 -2.55 -9.22
CA GLY A 230 -1.87 -2.73 -10.25
C GLY A 230 -0.51 -2.13 -9.90
N THR A 231 -0.37 -1.53 -8.71
CA THR A 231 0.89 -0.92 -8.22
C THR A 231 0.94 -0.99 -6.70
N GLU A 232 2.14 -0.96 -6.16
CA GLU A 232 2.41 -0.89 -4.72
C GLU A 232 2.99 0.48 -4.30
N ALA A 233 2.90 1.46 -5.19
CA ALA A 233 3.41 2.81 -4.95
C ALA A 233 2.54 3.66 -4.00
N GLY A 234 1.37 3.14 -3.56
CA GLY A 234 0.47 3.84 -2.66
C GLY A 234 -0.43 4.87 -3.36
N ASN A 235 -0.78 4.63 -4.61
CA ASN A 235 -1.68 5.49 -5.38
C ASN A 235 -2.67 4.71 -6.23
N ILE A 236 -3.77 5.35 -6.57
CA ILE A 236 -4.78 4.87 -7.52
C ILE A 236 -5.10 5.97 -8.52
N GLY A 237 -5.67 5.62 -9.67
CA GLY A 237 -6.01 6.56 -10.73
C GLY A 237 -6.89 7.71 -10.26
N GLU A 238 -6.74 8.86 -10.91
CA GLU A 238 -7.58 10.04 -10.66
C GLU A 238 -9.04 9.73 -10.97
N THR A 239 -9.29 9.09 -12.11
CA THR A 239 -10.56 8.45 -12.44
C THR A 239 -10.56 7.08 -11.79
N ASN A 240 -11.39 6.89 -10.77
CA ASN A 240 -11.47 5.61 -10.06
C ASN A 240 -12.93 5.17 -9.85
N TRP A 241 -13.31 4.11 -10.56
CA TRP A 241 -14.58 3.43 -10.38
C TRP A 241 -14.43 2.25 -9.40
N SER A 242 -15.35 2.14 -8.45
CA SER A 242 -15.43 0.96 -7.56
C SER A 242 -16.05 -0.26 -8.24
N LEU A 243 -16.03 -0.30 -9.57
CA LEU A 243 -16.66 -1.34 -10.38
C LEU A 243 -15.61 -2.08 -11.20
N LEU A 244 -15.83 -3.38 -11.41
CA LEU A 244 -15.09 -4.24 -12.34
C LEU A 244 -16.04 -5.15 -13.10
N ASN A 245 -15.53 -5.82 -14.13
CA ASN A 245 -16.18 -6.97 -14.75
C ASN A 245 -15.85 -8.24 -13.97
N LYS A 246 -16.84 -9.03 -13.62
CA LYS A 246 -16.65 -10.29 -12.88
C LYS A 246 -15.92 -11.33 -13.73
N GLU A 247 -16.25 -11.41 -15.00
CA GLU A 247 -15.73 -12.40 -15.94
C GLU A 247 -14.69 -11.76 -16.88
N GLY A 248 -13.80 -12.59 -17.39
CA GLY A 248 -12.74 -12.20 -18.30
C GLY A 248 -11.54 -11.53 -17.64
N ASP A 249 -10.44 -11.43 -18.38
CA ASP A 249 -9.25 -10.73 -17.93
C ASP A 249 -9.49 -9.22 -17.94
N VAL A 250 -9.18 -8.57 -16.82
CA VAL A 250 -9.08 -7.11 -16.78
C VAL A 250 -7.64 -6.74 -17.08
N PRO A 251 -7.39 -5.98 -18.14
CA PRO A 251 -6.04 -5.46 -18.39
C PRO A 251 -5.48 -4.76 -17.15
N TYR A 252 -4.21 -4.99 -16.87
CA TYR A 252 -3.56 -4.55 -15.65
C TYR A 252 -3.75 -3.05 -15.35
N HIS A 253 -3.72 -2.20 -16.39
CA HIS A 253 -3.97 -0.77 -16.26
C HIS A 253 -5.40 -0.43 -15.79
N MET A 254 -6.40 -1.28 -16.13
CA MET A 254 -7.78 -1.07 -15.67
C MET A 254 -7.98 -1.37 -14.18
N LEU A 255 -7.09 -2.14 -13.57
CA LEU A 255 -7.10 -2.32 -12.11
C LEU A 255 -6.87 -0.98 -11.39
N HIS A 256 -6.11 -0.09 -12.01
CA HIS A 256 -5.80 1.24 -11.48
C HIS A 256 -7.00 2.21 -11.56
N TYR A 257 -7.87 2.06 -12.55
CA TYR A 257 -9.00 2.98 -12.80
C TYR A 257 -10.37 2.37 -12.48
N GLY A 258 -10.48 1.06 -12.37
CA GLY A 258 -11.76 0.36 -12.39
C GLY A 258 -12.43 0.44 -13.77
N VAL A 259 -13.69 0.02 -13.86
CA VAL A 259 -14.47 -0.01 -15.10
C VAL A 259 -15.77 0.75 -14.91
N GLU A 260 -16.02 1.81 -15.68
CA GLU A 260 -17.21 2.67 -15.53
C GLU A 260 -18.52 1.88 -15.54
N ASP A 261 -18.64 0.93 -16.49
CA ASP A 261 -19.82 0.08 -16.64
C ASP A 261 -19.59 -1.37 -16.16
N GLY A 262 -18.70 -1.53 -15.17
CA GLY A 262 -18.45 -2.82 -14.53
C GLY A 262 -19.72 -3.41 -13.90
N ASN A 263 -19.80 -4.73 -13.86
CA ASN A 263 -21.01 -5.45 -13.43
C ASN A 263 -20.96 -5.95 -11.98
N VAL A 264 -19.85 -5.71 -11.25
CA VAL A 264 -19.71 -5.99 -9.82
C VAL A 264 -19.09 -4.82 -9.08
N TRP A 265 -19.49 -4.64 -7.81
CA TRP A 265 -18.82 -3.72 -6.90
C TRP A 265 -17.53 -4.38 -6.40
N CYS A 266 -16.39 -3.82 -6.76
CA CYS A 266 -15.07 -4.32 -6.41
C CYS A 266 -14.11 -3.12 -6.26
N PRO A 267 -14.17 -2.40 -5.13
CA PRO A 267 -13.39 -1.19 -4.91
C PRO A 267 -11.89 -1.50 -4.85
N GLY A 268 -11.07 -0.52 -5.23
CA GLY A 268 -9.62 -0.65 -5.19
C GLY A 268 -9.07 -0.54 -3.76
N GLU A 269 -8.16 -1.43 -3.42
CA GLU A 269 -7.33 -1.35 -2.24
C GLU A 269 -5.93 -0.88 -2.65
N THR A 270 -5.53 0.29 -2.14
CA THR A 270 -4.21 0.86 -2.39
C THR A 270 -3.27 0.42 -1.30
N ASN A 271 -2.22 -0.29 -1.66
CA ASN A 271 -1.22 -0.78 -0.72
C ASN A 271 0.16 -0.17 -0.96
N THR A 272 0.91 0.03 0.11
CA THR A 272 2.32 0.45 0.07
C THR A 272 2.98 0.20 1.42
N SER A 273 4.32 0.07 1.43
CA SER A 273 5.06 0.04 2.67
C SER A 273 5.52 1.43 3.11
N ILE A 274 5.64 1.65 4.41
CA ILE A 274 6.25 2.88 4.96
C ILE A 274 7.74 2.99 4.62
N ARG A 275 8.37 1.86 4.28
CA ARG A 275 9.75 1.70 3.82
C ARG A 275 9.78 1.32 2.34
N PRO A 276 10.94 1.24 1.68
CA PRO A 276 11.06 0.69 0.34
C PRO A 276 10.54 -0.76 0.25
N GLY A 277 11.00 -1.64 1.15
CA GLY A 277 10.62 -3.05 1.20
C GLY A 277 9.36 -3.35 2.03
N TRP A 278 8.84 -4.57 1.89
CA TRP A 278 7.74 -5.10 2.70
C TRP A 278 8.24 -5.66 4.03
N PHE A 279 9.38 -6.34 4.03
CA PHE A 279 10.06 -6.78 5.24
C PHE A 279 11.02 -5.71 5.76
N TYR A 280 11.47 -5.87 6.99
CA TYR A 280 12.41 -4.95 7.62
C TYR A 280 13.83 -5.22 7.11
N HIS A 281 14.50 -4.16 6.66
CA HIS A 281 15.91 -4.12 6.35
C HIS A 281 16.58 -3.00 7.17
N GLU A 282 17.65 -3.31 7.88
CA GLU A 282 18.32 -2.32 8.75
C GLU A 282 18.87 -1.15 7.94
N THR A 283 19.35 -1.43 6.73
CA THR A 283 19.85 -0.42 5.78
C THR A 283 18.79 0.60 5.35
N GLU A 284 17.50 0.31 5.56
CA GLU A 284 16.37 1.19 5.21
C GLU A 284 15.89 2.08 6.36
N ASN A 285 16.56 2.10 7.51
CA ASN A 285 16.14 2.91 8.66
C ASN A 285 16.05 4.42 8.35
N GLU A 286 16.84 4.89 7.39
CA GLU A 286 16.81 6.28 6.92
C GLU A 286 15.90 6.50 5.70
N ASN A 287 15.35 5.44 5.12
CA ASN A 287 14.51 5.48 3.92
C ASN A 287 13.01 5.37 4.22
N VAL A 288 12.61 5.60 5.45
CA VAL A 288 11.20 5.70 5.84
C VAL A 288 10.56 6.87 5.10
N LYS A 289 9.42 6.64 4.42
CA LYS A 289 8.71 7.68 3.65
C LYS A 289 8.57 8.96 4.46
N SER A 290 8.85 10.09 3.83
CA SER A 290 8.69 11.42 4.43
C SER A 290 7.22 11.70 4.78
N LEU A 291 6.98 12.66 5.65
CA LEU A 291 5.61 13.06 5.99
C LEU A 291 4.85 13.61 4.77
N SER A 292 5.53 14.40 3.92
CA SER A 292 4.94 14.89 2.68
C SER A 292 4.59 13.75 1.72
N LYS A 293 5.45 12.72 1.60
CA LYS A 293 5.16 11.55 0.77
C LYS A 293 3.98 10.73 1.30
N LEU A 294 3.86 10.55 2.62
CA LEU A 294 2.71 9.88 3.22
C LEU A 294 1.41 10.67 3.04
N MET A 295 1.45 12.00 3.12
CA MET A 295 0.30 12.86 2.83
C MET A 295 -0.10 12.81 1.34
N ASP A 296 0.87 12.81 0.42
CA ASP A 296 0.62 12.58 -1.01
C ASP A 296 -0.05 11.20 -1.23
N THR A 297 0.47 10.15 -0.58
CA THR A 297 -0.12 8.81 -0.60
C THR A 297 -1.58 8.83 -0.10
N TYR A 298 -1.87 9.52 1.01
CA TYR A 298 -3.24 9.64 1.53
C TYR A 298 -4.19 10.33 0.54
N TYR A 299 -3.76 11.42 -0.07
CA TYR A 299 -4.56 12.13 -1.07
C TYR A 299 -4.76 11.31 -2.35
N LYS A 300 -3.75 10.54 -2.76
CA LYS A 300 -3.79 9.70 -3.98
C LYS A 300 -4.40 8.31 -3.76
N SER A 301 -4.78 7.97 -2.54
CA SER A 301 -5.49 6.73 -2.18
C SER A 301 -6.87 7.02 -1.61
N VAL A 302 -6.97 7.37 -0.32
CA VAL A 302 -8.23 7.72 0.37
C VAL A 302 -8.92 8.90 -0.32
N GLY A 303 -8.14 9.89 -0.76
CA GLY A 303 -8.64 11.04 -1.52
C GLY A 303 -9.08 10.73 -2.95
N ARG A 304 -8.93 9.49 -3.42
CA ARG A 304 -9.34 9.00 -4.75
C ARG A 304 -10.22 7.76 -4.66
N ASN A 305 -11.12 7.72 -3.66
CA ASN A 305 -12.13 6.66 -3.52
C ASN A 305 -11.52 5.25 -3.33
N SER A 306 -10.47 5.13 -2.52
CA SER A 306 -9.81 3.87 -2.17
C SER A 306 -9.56 3.80 -0.66
N CYS A 307 -9.28 2.63 -0.11
CA CYS A 307 -8.67 2.51 1.21
C CYS A 307 -7.15 2.43 1.08
N LEU A 308 -6.44 2.86 2.10
CA LEU A 308 -5.00 2.77 2.20
C LEU A 308 -4.60 1.64 3.17
N LEU A 309 -3.94 0.63 2.64
CA LEU A 309 -3.25 -0.43 3.38
C LEU A 309 -1.77 -0.05 3.49
N LEU A 310 -1.35 0.44 4.66
CA LEU A 310 0.02 0.90 4.90
C LEU A 310 0.80 -0.14 5.73
N ASN A 311 1.88 -0.65 5.17
CA ASN A 311 2.72 -1.65 5.84
C ASN A 311 3.71 -1.04 6.84
N PHE A 312 3.80 -1.69 8.00
CA PHE A 312 4.80 -1.45 9.03
C PHE A 312 5.60 -2.75 9.24
N PRO A 313 6.82 -2.87 8.70
CA PRO A 313 7.63 -4.07 8.88
C PRO A 313 8.13 -4.18 10.31
N ILE A 314 8.32 -5.42 10.77
CA ILE A 314 8.79 -5.70 12.12
C ILE A 314 10.29 -5.98 12.12
N ALA A 315 11.02 -5.28 12.97
CA ALA A 315 12.46 -5.48 13.15
C ALA A 315 12.78 -6.85 13.79
N PRO A 316 14.02 -7.36 13.66
CA PRO A 316 14.41 -8.70 14.18
C PRO A 316 14.15 -8.91 15.67
N ASN A 317 14.12 -7.84 16.47
CA ASN A 317 13.78 -7.92 17.89
C ASN A 317 12.29 -8.15 18.16
N GLY A 318 11.42 -8.11 17.13
CA GLY A 318 9.98 -8.34 17.26
C GLY A 318 9.15 -7.07 17.54
N ARG A 319 9.64 -5.88 17.18
CA ARG A 319 8.94 -4.60 17.37
C ARG A 319 8.90 -3.77 16.10
N ILE A 320 7.90 -2.92 15.96
CA ILE A 320 7.93 -1.84 14.96
C ILE A 320 9.05 -0.88 15.36
N HIS A 321 9.92 -0.57 14.40
CA HIS A 321 11.07 0.30 14.64
C HIS A 321 10.63 1.71 15.09
N PRO A 322 11.36 2.39 15.98
CA PRO A 322 11.00 3.72 16.48
C PRO A 322 10.76 4.76 15.37
N THR A 323 11.58 4.76 14.32
CA THR A 323 11.43 5.69 13.17
C THR A 323 10.09 5.51 12.49
N ASP A 324 9.66 4.27 12.23
CA ASP A 324 8.37 3.95 11.60
C ASP A 324 7.21 4.35 12.50
N SER A 325 7.32 4.05 13.79
CA SER A 325 6.32 4.43 14.81
C SER A 325 6.11 5.95 14.85
N LEU A 326 7.20 6.71 14.98
CA LEU A 326 7.15 8.18 15.03
C LEU A 326 6.59 8.77 13.74
N ARG A 327 6.97 8.20 12.59
CA ARG A 327 6.50 8.66 11.28
C ARG A 327 5.01 8.38 11.09
N GLY A 328 4.53 7.19 11.44
CA GLY A 328 3.10 6.85 11.40
C GLY A 328 2.24 7.74 12.30
N ILE A 329 2.71 8.01 13.52
CA ILE A 329 2.03 8.92 14.47
C ILE A 329 2.01 10.37 13.94
N ALA A 330 3.12 10.85 13.36
CA ALA A 330 3.20 12.18 12.76
C ALA A 330 2.25 12.29 11.53
N PHE A 331 2.14 11.24 10.74
CA PHE A 331 1.21 11.15 9.61
C PHE A 331 -0.24 11.31 10.06
N LYS A 332 -0.68 10.56 11.07
CA LYS A 332 -2.03 10.71 11.64
C LYS A 332 -2.28 12.11 12.18
N LYS A 333 -1.32 12.65 12.92
CA LYS A 333 -1.42 14.02 13.46
C LYS A 333 -1.60 15.05 12.34
N MET A 334 -0.90 14.89 11.22
CA MET A 334 -1.04 15.78 10.07
C MET A 334 -2.42 15.66 9.42
N ILE A 335 -2.93 14.44 9.23
CA ILE A 335 -4.31 14.22 8.73
C ILE A 335 -5.31 14.93 9.64
N ASP A 336 -5.18 14.75 10.97
CA ASP A 336 -6.08 15.38 11.92
C ASP A 336 -6.02 16.92 11.84
N GLU A 337 -4.85 17.49 11.70
CA GLU A 337 -4.70 18.94 11.61
C GLU A 337 -5.29 19.50 10.30
N VAL A 338 -5.09 18.81 9.17
CA VAL A 338 -5.70 19.19 7.87
C VAL A 338 -7.21 19.20 7.96
N PHE A 339 -7.82 18.16 8.52
CA PHE A 339 -9.28 17.97 8.51
C PHE A 339 -9.98 18.42 9.81
N LYS A 340 -9.27 19.08 10.71
CA LYS A 340 -9.75 19.55 12.02
C LYS A 340 -10.94 20.51 11.89
N THR A 341 -10.89 21.44 10.96
CA THR A 341 -11.85 22.52 10.84
C THR A 341 -12.49 22.57 9.47
N ASP A 342 -13.70 22.03 9.34
CA ASP A 342 -14.53 22.22 8.14
C ASP A 342 -15.02 23.66 8.07
N LEU A 343 -14.43 24.43 7.14
CA LEU A 343 -14.73 25.86 6.95
C LEU A 343 -16.13 26.10 6.37
N THR A 344 -16.77 25.06 5.80
CA THR A 344 -18.13 25.15 5.29
C THR A 344 -19.21 25.12 6.38
N LYS A 345 -18.90 24.66 7.60
CA LYS A 345 -19.87 24.60 8.72
C LYS A 345 -20.51 25.95 9.05
N LYS A 346 -19.81 27.05 8.79
CA LYS A 346 -20.29 28.44 9.02
C LYS A 346 -20.66 29.17 7.71
N ALA A 347 -20.64 28.49 6.57
CA ALA A 347 -21.00 29.03 5.27
C ALA A 347 -22.47 28.73 4.94
N LYS A 348 -23.05 29.50 4.03
CA LYS A 348 -24.36 29.20 3.46
C LYS A 348 -24.17 28.30 2.25
N LYS A 349 -24.80 27.13 2.25
CA LYS A 349 -24.83 26.21 1.10
C LYS A 349 -26.20 26.27 0.42
N LYS A 350 -26.20 26.34 -0.91
CA LYS A 350 -27.40 26.25 -1.74
C LYS A 350 -27.10 25.34 -2.93
N THR A 351 -27.89 24.29 -3.08
CA THR A 351 -27.82 23.42 -4.26
C THR A 351 -28.99 23.70 -5.18
N GLN A 352 -28.72 23.80 -6.47
CA GLN A 352 -29.73 23.98 -7.52
C GLN A 352 -29.34 23.15 -8.74
N GLY A 353 -30.11 22.09 -9.01
CA GLY A 353 -29.72 21.10 -10.02
C GLY A 353 -28.40 20.43 -9.65
N THR A 354 -27.43 20.47 -10.56
CA THR A 354 -26.10 19.89 -10.40
C THR A 354 -25.08 20.87 -9.78
N GLU A 355 -25.46 22.10 -9.48
CA GLU A 355 -24.59 23.14 -8.91
C GLU A 355 -24.81 23.28 -7.41
N THR A 356 -23.73 23.28 -6.63
CA THR A 356 -23.70 23.64 -5.21
C THR A 356 -22.85 24.90 -5.01
N MET A 357 -23.51 25.96 -4.55
CA MET A 357 -22.89 27.22 -4.18
C MET A 357 -22.62 27.27 -2.67
N ILE A 358 -21.37 27.47 -2.29
CA ILE A 358 -20.92 27.67 -0.91
C ILE A 358 -20.53 29.14 -0.75
N THR A 359 -21.24 29.90 0.09
CA THR A 359 -20.98 31.32 0.33
C THR A 359 -20.45 31.51 1.74
N PHE A 360 -19.23 31.99 1.88
CA PHE A 360 -18.59 32.28 3.16
C PHE A 360 -19.07 33.63 3.72
N LYS A 361 -19.15 33.75 5.05
CA LYS A 361 -19.53 35.01 5.72
C LYS A 361 -18.52 36.14 5.51
N LYS A 362 -17.27 35.80 5.26
CA LYS A 362 -16.14 36.70 4.95
C LYS A 362 -15.15 35.99 4.02
N PRO A 363 -14.28 36.71 3.31
CA PRO A 363 -13.24 36.08 2.54
C PRO A 363 -12.45 35.06 3.38
N THR A 364 -12.43 33.81 2.93
CA THR A 364 -11.88 32.66 3.66
C THR A 364 -10.77 32.02 2.84
N THR A 365 -9.67 31.69 3.48
CA THR A 365 -8.53 31.00 2.85
C THR A 365 -8.66 29.51 3.03
N PHE A 366 -8.48 28.75 1.94
CA PHE A 366 -8.51 27.27 1.94
C PHE A 366 -7.68 26.73 0.77
N ASN A 367 -7.32 25.43 0.84
CA ASN A 367 -6.53 24.76 -0.18
C ASN A 367 -6.87 23.27 -0.34
N ARG A 368 -7.94 22.80 0.31
CA ARG A 368 -8.47 21.43 0.16
C ARG A 368 -9.98 21.47 0.00
N PHE A 369 -10.48 20.72 -0.97
CA PHE A 369 -11.91 20.47 -1.14
C PHE A 369 -12.19 18.98 -1.01
N VAL A 370 -13.26 18.61 -0.33
CA VAL A 370 -13.69 17.22 -0.16
C VAL A 370 -15.13 17.09 -0.63
N ALA A 371 -15.39 16.08 -1.47
CA ALA A 371 -16.72 15.64 -1.85
C ALA A 371 -16.88 14.14 -1.57
N GLU A 372 -18.10 13.74 -1.18
CA GLU A 372 -18.47 12.35 -0.91
C GLU A 372 -19.84 12.08 -1.56
N GLU A 373 -19.94 10.99 -2.33
CA GLU A 373 -21.22 10.45 -2.81
C GLU A 373 -21.85 9.53 -1.75
N ASP A 374 -23.15 9.37 -1.80
CA ASP A 374 -23.82 8.28 -1.08
C ASP A 374 -23.75 6.98 -1.92
N ILE A 375 -22.66 6.29 -1.79
CA ILE A 375 -22.35 5.09 -2.57
C ILE A 375 -23.27 3.90 -2.30
N ARG A 376 -24.11 3.96 -1.26
CA ARG A 376 -25.16 2.94 -1.02
C ARG A 376 -26.11 2.78 -2.20
N TYR A 377 -26.19 3.81 -3.05
CA TYR A 377 -27.01 3.84 -4.25
C TYR A 377 -26.20 3.75 -5.55
N GLY A 378 -24.91 3.39 -5.47
CA GLY A 378 -23.97 3.28 -6.57
C GLY A 378 -23.13 4.54 -6.77
N GLN A 379 -22.02 4.39 -7.44
CA GLN A 379 -21.12 5.48 -7.83
C GLN A 379 -21.64 6.15 -9.11
N ARG A 380 -21.80 7.48 -9.13
CA ARG A 380 -22.58 8.19 -10.14
C ARG A 380 -21.80 9.26 -10.89
N VAL A 381 -21.00 10.05 -10.17
CA VAL A 381 -20.33 11.22 -10.76
C VAL A 381 -19.18 10.78 -11.66
N LYS A 382 -19.22 11.28 -12.91
CA LYS A 382 -18.18 11.06 -13.93
C LYS A 382 -17.22 12.23 -14.00
N LYS A 383 -17.76 13.46 -13.96
CA LYS A 383 -16.98 14.69 -14.11
C LYS A 383 -17.59 15.84 -13.34
N PHE A 384 -16.74 16.68 -12.75
CA PHE A 384 -17.17 17.88 -12.06
C PHE A 384 -16.18 19.04 -12.25
N SER A 385 -16.60 20.25 -11.87
CA SER A 385 -15.74 21.43 -11.83
C SER A 385 -15.79 22.10 -10.45
N LEU A 386 -14.73 22.82 -10.13
CA LEU A 386 -14.60 23.57 -8.90
C LEU A 386 -14.06 24.96 -9.22
N GLU A 387 -14.73 26.03 -8.76
CA GLU A 387 -14.34 27.40 -9.02
C GLU A 387 -14.50 28.25 -7.76
N ALA A 388 -13.55 29.15 -7.52
CA ALA A 388 -13.59 30.11 -6.42
C ALA A 388 -13.84 31.52 -6.92
N GLU A 389 -14.66 32.33 -6.21
CA GLU A 389 -14.82 33.76 -6.47
C GLU A 389 -13.77 34.55 -5.72
N VAL A 390 -12.76 35.00 -6.48
CA VAL A 390 -11.63 35.82 -5.98
C VAL A 390 -11.75 37.21 -6.59
N ASP A 391 -11.82 38.24 -5.75
CA ASP A 391 -11.96 39.64 -6.17
C ASP A 391 -13.08 39.86 -7.21
N GLY A 392 -14.21 39.17 -7.01
CA GLY A 392 -15.39 39.28 -7.90
C GLY A 392 -15.30 38.48 -9.20
N LYS A 393 -14.23 37.71 -9.43
CA LYS A 393 -14.04 36.90 -10.64
C LYS A 393 -14.00 35.40 -10.26
N TRP A 394 -14.60 34.58 -11.11
CA TRP A 394 -14.53 33.13 -10.99
C TRP A 394 -13.20 32.59 -11.51
N VAL A 395 -12.48 31.87 -10.67
CA VAL A 395 -11.18 31.25 -10.98
C VAL A 395 -11.34 29.72 -10.84
N PRO A 396 -11.01 28.94 -11.87
CA PRO A 396 -11.07 27.48 -11.78
C PRO A 396 -10.00 26.97 -10.81
N LEU A 397 -10.39 26.02 -9.95
CA LEU A 397 -9.48 25.29 -9.08
C LEU A 397 -9.15 23.95 -9.73
N LYS A 398 -7.86 23.69 -9.92
CA LYS A 398 -7.33 22.45 -10.48
C LYS A 398 -6.70 21.63 -9.37
N ASP A 399 -6.76 20.31 -9.48
CA ASP A 399 -6.03 19.42 -8.59
C ASP A 399 -4.53 19.48 -8.94
N GLU A 400 -3.68 19.78 -7.97
CA GLU A 400 -2.21 19.80 -8.15
C GLU A 400 -1.61 18.38 -8.22
N LEU A 401 -2.38 17.36 -7.81
CA LEU A 401 -1.93 15.97 -7.77
C LEU A 401 -2.35 15.17 -9.02
N VAL A 402 -2.74 15.85 -10.08
CA VAL A 402 -3.16 15.23 -11.36
C VAL A 402 -1.94 14.68 -12.09
N ASP A 403 -2.01 13.41 -12.47
CA ASP A 403 -0.94 12.75 -13.21
C ASP A 403 -1.19 12.79 -14.75
N ASN A 404 -2.46 12.78 -15.20
CA ASN A 404 -2.81 12.64 -16.63
C ASN A 404 -3.56 13.84 -17.26
N GLY A 405 -3.96 14.83 -16.46
CA GLY A 405 -4.64 16.03 -16.98
C GLY A 405 -6.10 15.84 -17.37
N ASP A 406 -6.76 14.76 -16.98
CA ASP A 406 -8.16 14.44 -17.32
C ASP A 406 -9.18 15.39 -16.65
N GLY A 407 -8.71 16.25 -15.77
CA GLY A 407 -9.53 17.18 -14.99
C GLY A 407 -10.13 16.51 -13.75
N LEU A 408 -11.18 17.11 -13.20
CA LEU A 408 -11.81 16.61 -11.98
C LEU A 408 -12.85 15.53 -12.34
N THR A 409 -12.48 14.28 -12.13
CA THR A 409 -13.30 13.10 -12.45
C THR A 409 -13.66 12.34 -11.18
N THR A 410 -14.65 11.47 -11.25
CA THR A 410 -15.17 10.55 -10.22
C THR A 410 -15.05 11.03 -8.77
N ILE A 411 -16.04 10.74 -7.95
CA ILE A 411 -16.03 11.08 -6.52
C ILE A 411 -16.03 9.81 -5.67
N GLY A 412 -17.10 9.01 -5.74
CA GLY A 412 -17.26 7.81 -4.94
C GLY A 412 -17.35 8.07 -3.45
N HIS A 413 -16.79 7.18 -2.63
CA HIS A 413 -16.82 7.28 -1.17
C HIS A 413 -16.20 8.59 -0.68
N ARG A 414 -15.02 8.97 -1.21
CA ARG A 414 -14.35 10.23 -0.89
C ARG A 414 -13.44 10.71 -2.03
N ARG A 415 -13.56 11.98 -2.38
CA ARG A 415 -12.65 12.68 -3.28
C ARG A 415 -12.08 13.91 -2.59
N ILE A 416 -10.75 14.01 -2.54
CA ILE A 416 -10.02 15.16 -2.01
C ILE A 416 -9.31 15.84 -3.17
N ILE A 417 -9.52 17.15 -3.33
CA ILE A 417 -8.86 17.98 -4.32
C ILE A 417 -7.88 18.91 -3.61
N CYS A 418 -6.62 18.86 -4.02
CA CYS A 418 -5.52 19.67 -3.50
C CYS A 418 -5.20 20.79 -4.49
N PHE A 419 -5.16 22.04 -4.03
CA PHE A 419 -4.86 23.20 -4.86
C PHE A 419 -4.12 24.28 -4.04
N PRO A 420 -3.46 25.27 -4.69
CA PRO A 420 -2.78 26.38 -4.01
C PRO A 420 -3.74 27.12 -3.07
N LYS A 421 -3.21 27.70 -1.99
CA LYS A 421 -4.03 28.50 -1.07
C LYS A 421 -4.77 29.60 -1.83
N VAL A 422 -6.09 29.60 -1.78
CA VAL A 422 -6.97 30.60 -2.36
C VAL A 422 -7.77 31.30 -1.27
N LYS A 423 -7.93 32.64 -1.37
CA LYS A 423 -8.80 33.44 -0.50
C LYS A 423 -10.03 33.86 -1.29
N ALA A 424 -11.20 33.33 -0.96
CA ALA A 424 -12.40 33.51 -1.74
C ALA A 424 -13.64 33.81 -0.87
N THR A 425 -14.66 34.44 -1.47
CA THR A 425 -15.96 34.72 -0.86
C THR A 425 -16.97 33.63 -1.16
N LYS A 426 -16.83 32.94 -2.30
CA LYS A 426 -17.71 31.85 -2.70
C LYS A 426 -16.91 30.73 -3.35
N LEU A 427 -17.47 29.53 -3.28
CA LEU A 427 -16.99 28.34 -3.99
C LEU A 427 -18.18 27.73 -4.74
N ARG A 428 -17.99 27.44 -6.02
CA ARG A 428 -18.94 26.77 -6.89
C ARG A 428 -18.44 25.38 -7.22
N PHE A 429 -19.23 24.38 -6.87
CA PHE A 429 -19.02 22.99 -7.23
C PHE A 429 -20.13 22.57 -8.19
N THR A 430 -19.79 22.12 -9.39
CA THR A 430 -20.75 21.77 -10.44
C THR A 430 -20.46 20.37 -10.95
N ILE A 431 -21.44 19.47 -10.92
CA ILE A 431 -21.36 18.17 -11.56
C ILE A 431 -21.67 18.35 -13.03
N LEU A 432 -20.70 18.02 -13.88
CA LEU A 432 -20.75 18.24 -15.34
C LEU A 432 -21.28 17.00 -16.07
N ASP A 433 -21.01 15.81 -15.54
CA ASP A 433 -21.47 14.55 -16.11
C ASP A 433 -21.63 13.49 -15.02
N SER A 434 -22.66 12.62 -15.14
CA SER A 434 -22.96 11.56 -14.20
C SER A 434 -23.75 10.42 -14.88
N LYS A 435 -23.59 9.21 -14.36
CA LYS A 435 -24.32 8.02 -14.85
C LYS A 435 -25.82 8.05 -14.52
N CYS A 436 -26.14 8.59 -13.37
CA CYS A 436 -27.49 8.77 -12.83
C CYS A 436 -27.54 10.10 -12.09
N ASP A 437 -28.74 10.55 -11.64
CA ASP A 437 -28.88 11.74 -10.81
C ASP A 437 -27.90 11.69 -9.62
N PRO A 438 -27.00 12.67 -9.46
CA PRO A 438 -25.96 12.61 -8.43
C PRO A 438 -26.56 12.71 -7.01
N ILE A 439 -25.99 11.94 -6.09
CA ILE A 439 -26.35 11.96 -4.67
C ILE A 439 -25.10 12.33 -3.87
N ILE A 440 -24.91 13.61 -3.64
CA ILE A 440 -23.77 14.13 -2.87
C ILE A 440 -24.12 14.11 -1.39
N LYS A 441 -23.44 13.24 -0.64
CA LYS A 441 -23.57 13.10 0.82
C LYS A 441 -22.96 14.31 1.55
N ARG A 442 -21.81 14.81 1.06
CA ARG A 442 -21.06 15.86 1.72
C ARG A 442 -20.19 16.65 0.75
N THR A 443 -20.05 17.95 1.04
CA THR A 443 -19.00 18.82 0.51
C THR A 443 -18.40 19.64 1.63
N SER A 444 -17.08 19.79 1.69
CA SER A 444 -16.37 20.54 2.72
C SER A 444 -15.06 21.12 2.20
N VAL A 445 -14.57 22.17 2.84
CA VAL A 445 -13.26 22.77 2.53
C VAL A 445 -12.42 22.92 3.79
N TYR A 446 -11.10 22.84 3.60
CA TYR A 446 -10.14 22.87 4.68
C TYR A 446 -8.93 23.72 4.29
N LEU A 447 -8.19 24.18 5.29
CA LEU A 447 -6.89 24.80 5.14
C LEU A 447 -5.83 23.85 5.70
N ALA A 448 -5.14 23.16 4.81
CA ALA A 448 -4.00 22.34 5.19
C ALA A 448 -2.80 23.23 5.55
N PRO A 449 -2.10 22.95 6.65
CA PRO A 449 -0.84 23.60 6.98
C PRO A 449 0.25 23.20 5.97
N ASP A 450 1.29 24.03 5.88
CA ASP A 450 2.49 23.67 5.14
C ASP A 450 3.29 22.64 5.93
N ILE A 451 3.83 21.63 5.26
CA ILE A 451 4.69 20.62 5.89
C ILE A 451 6.11 21.21 5.94
N THR A 452 6.51 21.73 7.10
CA THR A 452 7.82 22.37 7.30
C THR A 452 8.85 21.47 7.97
N GLN A 453 8.43 20.29 8.43
CA GLN A 453 9.26 19.32 9.14
C GLN A 453 9.18 17.96 8.45
N ASP A 454 9.60 17.91 7.20
CA ASP A 454 10.08 16.65 6.66
C ASP A 454 11.42 16.33 7.29
N ILE A 455 11.81 15.05 7.34
CA ILE A 455 13.09 14.63 7.91
C ILE A 455 14.15 15.57 7.35
N PRO A 456 15.01 16.15 8.19
CA PRO A 456 16.12 16.93 7.70
C PRO A 456 16.86 16.12 6.64
N ASP A 457 17.18 16.73 5.52
CA ASP A 457 18.18 16.22 4.62
C ASP A 457 19.35 15.74 5.49
N SER A 458 19.79 14.50 5.33
CA SER A 458 20.87 13.91 6.15
C SER A 458 22.14 14.76 6.15
N GLY A 459 22.14 15.85 5.37
CA GLY A 459 23.26 16.74 5.14
C GLY A 459 24.40 16.04 4.41
N GLU A 460 24.11 14.87 3.82
CA GLU A 460 25.05 14.14 2.98
C GLU A 460 25.33 14.90 1.70
N LYS A 461 26.57 14.89 1.30
CA LYS A 461 26.98 15.41 0.01
C LYS A 461 26.82 14.29 -1.02
N HIS A 462 26.25 14.65 -2.14
CA HIS A 462 26.28 13.84 -3.34
C HIS A 462 27.45 14.33 -4.20
N ALA A 463 28.18 13.42 -4.83
CA ALA A 463 29.17 13.82 -5.82
C ALA A 463 28.42 14.52 -6.96
N SER A 464 28.73 15.79 -7.22
CA SER A 464 28.01 16.61 -8.20
C SER A 464 28.45 16.36 -9.64
N ASP A 465 29.66 15.79 -9.82
CA ASP A 465 30.28 15.62 -11.11
C ASP A 465 30.87 14.21 -11.27
N TYR A 466 30.25 13.41 -12.12
CA TYR A 466 30.72 12.07 -12.47
C TYR A 466 30.29 11.70 -13.89
N TYR A 467 30.98 10.69 -14.44
CA TYR A 467 30.66 10.12 -15.74
C TYR A 467 30.17 8.69 -15.58
N ILE A 468 29.09 8.35 -16.27
CA ILE A 468 28.52 7.00 -16.27
C ILE A 468 28.80 6.36 -17.62
N PHE A 469 29.26 5.12 -17.61
CA PHE A 469 29.33 4.30 -18.82
C PHE A 469 29.05 2.82 -18.49
N PHE A 470 28.57 2.10 -19.49
CA PHE A 470 28.35 0.67 -19.38
C PHE A 470 29.59 -0.11 -19.86
N GLY A 471 29.97 -1.15 -19.08
CA GLY A 471 30.93 -2.13 -19.47
C GLY A 471 30.31 -3.31 -20.22
N ALA A 472 30.37 -4.51 -19.65
CA ALA A 472 29.58 -5.65 -20.09
C ALA A 472 28.08 -5.44 -19.75
N ASP A 473 27.18 -6.23 -20.33
CA ASP A 473 25.73 -6.01 -20.36
C ASP A 473 25.06 -5.73 -18.99
N LYS A 474 25.63 -6.26 -17.91
CA LYS A 474 25.12 -6.09 -16.54
C LYS A 474 26.01 -5.24 -15.64
N MET A 475 26.91 -4.44 -16.21
CA MET A 475 27.86 -3.62 -15.45
C MET A 475 27.75 -2.15 -15.83
N MET A 476 27.63 -1.31 -14.82
CA MET A 476 27.70 0.14 -14.92
C MET A 476 28.88 0.65 -14.11
N PHE A 477 29.59 1.64 -14.66
CA PHE A 477 30.71 2.31 -14.00
C PHE A 477 30.37 3.78 -13.81
N VAL A 478 30.61 4.28 -12.59
CA VAL A 478 30.47 5.69 -12.24
C VAL A 478 31.85 6.20 -11.87
N THR A 479 32.40 7.09 -12.71
CA THR A 479 33.73 7.68 -12.51
C THR A 479 33.60 9.07 -11.94
N LEU A 480 34.10 9.29 -10.74
CA LEU A 480 34.10 10.58 -10.07
C LEU A 480 35.18 11.49 -10.68
N ASN A 481 34.95 12.80 -10.74
CA ASN A 481 35.95 13.78 -11.19
C ASN A 481 37.15 13.84 -10.26
N ASP A 482 36.91 13.72 -8.94
CA ASP A 482 37.96 13.63 -7.93
C ASP A 482 37.75 12.37 -7.08
N GLU A 483 38.84 11.87 -6.46
CA GLU A 483 38.74 10.81 -5.47
C GLU A 483 37.94 11.31 -4.26
N ALA A 484 36.96 10.53 -3.81
CA ALA A 484 36.14 10.82 -2.65
C ALA A 484 36.02 9.60 -1.73
N ASN A 485 35.66 9.84 -0.48
CA ASN A 485 35.29 8.77 0.44
C ASN A 485 33.79 8.45 0.22
N VAL A 486 33.54 7.39 -0.51
CA VAL A 486 32.17 6.97 -0.87
C VAL A 486 31.54 6.26 0.31
N THR A 487 30.34 6.70 0.68
CA THR A 487 29.54 6.19 1.81
C THR A 487 28.26 5.50 1.37
N GLY A 488 27.88 5.66 0.10
CA GLY A 488 26.69 5.04 -0.44
C GLY A 488 26.47 5.26 -1.92
N PHE A 489 25.44 4.63 -2.42
CA PHE A 489 25.00 4.70 -3.80
C PHE A 489 23.48 4.72 -3.86
N ARG A 490 22.91 5.57 -4.72
CA ARG A 490 21.48 5.61 -4.97
C ARG A 490 21.19 5.23 -6.42
N TYR A 491 20.13 4.48 -6.59
CA TYR A 491 19.68 3.96 -7.87
C TYR A 491 18.21 4.23 -8.07
N LEU A 492 17.87 4.94 -9.15
CA LEU A 492 16.51 5.08 -9.64
C LEU A 492 16.34 4.15 -10.85
N PRO A 493 15.52 3.11 -10.76
CA PRO A 493 15.35 2.15 -11.87
C PRO A 493 14.61 2.78 -13.05
N PRO A 494 14.59 2.12 -14.23
CA PRO A 494 13.71 2.47 -15.32
C PRO A 494 12.27 2.64 -14.84
N GLN A 495 11.58 3.70 -15.27
CA GLN A 495 10.25 4.07 -14.78
C GLN A 495 9.12 3.49 -15.64
N ASP A 496 9.37 3.30 -16.95
CA ASP A 496 8.34 2.94 -17.92
C ASP A 496 8.36 1.44 -18.29
N SER A 497 9.31 0.69 -17.74
CA SER A 497 9.54 -0.71 -18.14
C SER A 497 10.28 -1.47 -17.04
N LYS A 498 10.09 -2.80 -17.00
CA LYS A 498 10.89 -3.71 -16.16
C LYS A 498 12.19 -4.15 -16.85
N GLU A 499 12.41 -3.74 -18.10
CA GLU A 499 13.60 -4.08 -18.86
C GLU A 499 14.83 -3.44 -18.23
N GLY A 500 15.84 -4.24 -17.93
CA GLY A 500 17.09 -3.78 -17.33
C GLY A 500 17.01 -3.39 -15.85
N LEU A 501 15.84 -3.50 -15.20
CA LEU A 501 15.66 -3.17 -13.78
C LEU A 501 16.45 -4.15 -12.92
N VAL A 502 17.39 -3.63 -12.11
CA VAL A 502 18.26 -4.43 -11.23
C VAL A 502 17.50 -4.80 -9.95
N THR A 503 17.41 -6.09 -9.64
CA THR A 503 16.84 -6.58 -8.40
C THR A 503 17.88 -6.99 -7.37
N HIS A 504 19.03 -7.54 -7.83
CA HIS A 504 20.16 -7.88 -6.97
C HIS A 504 21.41 -7.24 -7.53
N TYR A 505 22.21 -6.67 -6.66
CA TYR A 505 23.36 -5.86 -7.03
C TYR A 505 24.62 -6.26 -6.26
N ARG A 506 25.78 -5.92 -6.84
CA ARG A 506 27.07 -5.79 -6.16
C ARG A 506 27.69 -4.45 -6.52
N ILE A 507 28.15 -3.72 -5.51
CA ILE A 507 28.84 -2.44 -5.66
C ILE A 507 30.28 -2.62 -5.25
N SER A 508 31.20 -2.26 -6.13
CA SER A 508 32.63 -2.31 -5.87
C SER A 508 33.28 -0.96 -6.17
N ALA A 509 34.33 -0.63 -5.46
CA ALA A 509 35.05 0.63 -5.56
C ALA A 509 36.54 0.42 -5.86
N THR A 510 37.15 1.38 -6.55
CA THR A 510 38.57 1.40 -6.85
C THR A 510 39.10 2.83 -7.00
N THR A 511 40.41 3.03 -6.77
CA THR A 511 41.12 4.28 -7.10
C THR A 511 41.96 4.15 -8.35
N ASP A 512 42.32 2.93 -8.78
CA ASP A 512 43.35 2.65 -9.80
C ASP A 512 42.90 1.73 -10.94
N TRP A 513 41.65 1.29 -10.98
CA TRP A 513 41.07 0.32 -11.92
C TRP A 513 41.66 -1.11 -11.84
N GLN A 514 42.63 -1.34 -10.99
CA GLN A 514 43.30 -2.64 -10.88
C GLN A 514 42.78 -3.44 -9.70
N LYS A 515 42.68 -2.78 -8.54
CA LYS A 515 42.23 -3.43 -7.31
C LYS A 515 40.83 -2.95 -6.94
N TRP A 516 39.86 -3.87 -6.94
CA TRP A 516 38.48 -3.63 -6.60
C TRP A 516 38.15 -4.14 -5.21
N GLU A 517 37.47 -3.32 -4.42
CA GLU A 517 36.93 -3.68 -3.13
C GLU A 517 35.38 -3.69 -3.24
N THR A 518 34.74 -4.79 -2.83
CA THR A 518 33.28 -4.83 -2.72
C THR A 518 32.87 -4.03 -1.49
N ILE A 519 32.04 -3.01 -1.69
CA ILE A 519 31.58 -2.07 -0.67
C ILE A 519 30.10 -2.22 -0.34
N GLY A 520 29.34 -2.95 -1.15
CA GLY A 520 27.94 -3.29 -0.91
C GLY A 520 27.47 -4.40 -1.83
N GLU A 521 26.63 -5.28 -1.33
CA GLU A 521 25.95 -6.33 -2.10
C GLU A 521 24.60 -6.61 -1.45
N GLY A 522 23.56 -6.85 -2.24
CA GLY A 522 22.23 -7.12 -1.69
C GLY A 522 21.13 -7.14 -2.74
N GLU A 523 19.92 -6.99 -2.26
CA GLU A 523 18.69 -6.90 -3.01
C GLU A 523 18.12 -5.48 -2.92
N PHE A 524 17.57 -4.97 -4.03
CA PHE A 524 16.75 -3.78 -4.02
C PHE A 524 15.30 -4.15 -3.67
N SER A 525 14.90 -3.78 -2.48
CA SER A 525 13.61 -4.18 -1.90
C SER A 525 12.41 -3.72 -2.73
N ASN A 526 11.55 -4.67 -3.10
CA ASN A 526 10.29 -4.43 -3.81
C ASN A 526 10.38 -3.55 -5.07
N ILE A 527 11.57 -3.40 -5.65
CA ILE A 527 11.84 -2.46 -6.74
C ILE A 527 11.03 -2.76 -8.02
N VAL A 528 10.62 -4.01 -8.22
CA VAL A 528 9.86 -4.45 -9.40
C VAL A 528 8.44 -3.88 -9.42
N ASN A 529 7.81 -3.78 -8.26
CA ASN A 529 6.44 -3.31 -8.10
C ASN A 529 6.35 -1.88 -7.52
N ASN A 530 7.48 -1.39 -7.00
CA ASN A 530 7.62 -0.04 -6.48
C ASN A 530 8.96 0.57 -6.95
N PRO A 531 9.07 1.02 -8.22
CA PRO A 531 10.31 1.49 -8.83
C PRO A 531 10.69 2.92 -8.36
N ILE A 532 10.98 3.05 -7.07
CA ILE A 532 11.41 4.31 -6.44
C ILE A 532 12.93 4.34 -6.26
N TRP A 533 13.48 5.48 -5.82
CA TRP A 533 14.86 5.58 -5.40
C TRP A 533 15.20 4.54 -4.35
N GLN A 534 16.24 3.78 -4.60
CA GLN A 534 16.84 2.83 -3.67
C GLN A 534 18.17 3.39 -3.18
N THR A 535 18.38 3.39 -1.87
CA THR A 535 19.61 3.88 -1.25
C THR A 535 20.38 2.72 -0.64
N VAL A 536 21.61 2.53 -1.05
CA VAL A 536 22.53 1.54 -0.51
C VAL A 536 23.60 2.26 0.30
N ARG A 537 23.67 1.97 1.60
CA ARG A 537 24.79 2.40 2.43
C ARG A 537 25.97 1.47 2.19
N CYS A 538 27.11 2.04 1.92
CA CYS A 538 28.32 1.31 1.67
C CYS A 538 29.31 1.49 2.82
N LYS A 539 30.21 0.52 2.99
CA LYS A 539 31.38 0.71 3.84
C LYS A 539 32.15 1.95 3.31
N PRO A 540 32.42 2.97 4.14
CA PRO A 540 33.17 4.14 3.71
C PRO A 540 34.50 3.75 3.07
N THR A 541 34.66 4.06 1.79
CA THR A 541 35.80 3.60 1.00
C THR A 541 36.24 4.69 0.02
N ARG A 542 37.53 4.98 0.03
CA ARG A 542 38.13 5.94 -0.92
C ARG A 542 38.06 5.38 -2.33
N ALA A 543 37.44 6.11 -3.24
CA ALA A 543 37.22 5.67 -4.60
C ALA A 543 37.36 6.79 -5.63
N LYS A 544 37.80 6.42 -6.82
CA LYS A 544 37.74 7.20 -8.07
C LYS A 544 36.65 6.65 -8.99
N VAL A 545 36.42 5.34 -8.91
CA VAL A 545 35.45 4.64 -9.75
C VAL A 545 34.67 3.66 -8.91
N ILE A 546 33.36 3.64 -9.18
CA ILE A 546 32.41 2.70 -8.60
C ILE A 546 31.90 1.81 -9.73
N ARG A 547 31.88 0.51 -9.51
CA ARG A 547 31.28 -0.48 -10.39
C ARG A 547 30.02 -1.03 -9.75
N VAL A 548 28.92 -0.97 -10.47
CA VAL A 548 27.65 -1.58 -10.07
C VAL A 548 27.36 -2.74 -11.01
N GLU A 549 27.26 -3.93 -10.46
CA GLU A 549 26.94 -5.16 -11.17
C GLU A 549 25.48 -5.53 -10.88
N GLY A 550 24.64 -5.66 -11.90
CA GLY A 550 23.31 -6.23 -11.81
C GLY A 550 23.39 -7.75 -11.77
N LEU A 551 23.46 -8.33 -10.57
CA LEU A 551 23.55 -9.78 -10.40
C LEU A 551 22.28 -10.48 -10.91
N ARG A 552 21.11 -9.84 -10.72
CA ARG A 552 19.83 -10.28 -11.25
C ARG A 552 19.04 -9.10 -11.78
N LEU A 553 18.40 -9.25 -12.93
CA LEU A 553 17.50 -8.28 -13.52
C LEU A 553 16.06 -8.84 -13.47
N ALA A 554 15.09 -7.94 -13.36
CA ALA A 554 13.66 -8.31 -13.42
C ALA A 554 13.29 -8.82 -14.80
N GLN A 555 13.82 -8.17 -15.86
CA GLN A 555 13.60 -8.55 -17.26
C GLN A 555 14.84 -8.13 -18.10
N GLY A 556 15.12 -8.87 -19.17
CA GLY A 556 16.21 -8.59 -20.09
C GLY A 556 17.59 -9.05 -19.59
N ASP A 557 18.61 -8.68 -20.34
CA ASP A 557 20.01 -9.08 -20.12
C ASP A 557 20.97 -7.88 -19.98
N ARG A 558 20.47 -6.66 -20.20
CA ARG A 558 21.20 -5.40 -20.05
C ARG A 558 20.68 -4.59 -18.88
N MET A 559 21.57 -4.07 -18.04
CA MET A 559 21.23 -3.19 -16.93
C MET A 559 20.75 -1.83 -17.44
N GLY A 560 19.65 -1.33 -16.87
CA GLY A 560 19.08 0.00 -17.12
C GLY A 560 19.01 0.84 -15.85
N TYR A 561 18.87 2.13 -15.99
CA TYR A 561 18.61 3.08 -14.90
C TYR A 561 17.88 4.32 -15.46
N ASN A 562 17.15 5.01 -14.59
CA ASN A 562 16.65 6.34 -14.88
C ASN A 562 17.60 7.42 -14.33
N ASP A 563 18.11 7.20 -13.12
CA ASP A 563 19.13 8.07 -12.50
C ASP A 563 19.95 7.31 -11.46
N VAL A 564 21.13 7.82 -11.11
CA VAL A 564 22.00 7.31 -10.04
C VAL A 564 22.67 8.47 -9.31
N GLU A 565 23.00 8.27 -8.05
CA GLU A 565 23.76 9.23 -7.26
C GLU A 565 24.82 8.50 -6.43
N VAL A 566 25.99 9.13 -6.26
CA VAL A 566 27.05 8.66 -5.38
C VAL A 566 27.09 9.53 -4.13
N MET A 567 27.00 8.90 -2.98
CA MET A 567 27.04 9.57 -1.68
C MET A 567 28.49 9.58 -1.16
N THR A 568 28.93 10.72 -0.66
CA THR A 568 30.30 10.90 -0.16
C THR A 568 30.29 11.52 1.24
N GLU A 569 31.35 11.33 2.02
CA GLU A 569 31.53 12.06 3.27
C GLU A 569 31.64 13.58 3.01
N LYS A 570 31.22 14.35 4.02
CA LYS A 570 31.28 15.82 4.00
C LYS A 570 32.72 16.33 3.98
#